data_bdde8b73f88e58dd80035cda8be2146f
#
_entry.id   bdde8b73f88e58dd80035cda8be2146f
#
_cell.length_a   1.000
_cell.length_b   1.000
_cell.length_c   1.000
_cell.angle_alpha   90.00
_cell.angle_beta   90.00
_cell.angle_gamma   90.00
#
_symmetry.space_group_name_H-M   'P 1'
#
loop_
_entity.id
_entity.type
_entity.pdbx_description
1 polymer ?
#
loop_
_entity_poly.entity_id
_entity_poly.type
_entity_poly.pdbx_seq_one_letter_code
_entity_poly.pdbx_strand_id
1 'polypeptide(L)'
;MPPRIGVFDSGFGGLTVLKALLEVLPNAGYLYFGDTARLPYGSKSAETVARYACEAARFLEAEGAELLVIACNTATALALEQIEHAVSVKVLGVIEPGAQRAVTQSRNRKVVVIGTDATISSHAYQRALSAQGLEPREKACPLLVPLVEEGWVDHPVTEQVARIYLDEAFADGFRSADILLLGCTHYPLLKPLLKRVVPDGVTLVDSAESMALAVLDLT
;
A
#
# COMPACT_ATOMS: atom_id res chain seq x y z
N MET A 1 3.43 6.36 -28.23
CA MET A 1 2.52 5.30 -27.74
C MET A 1 2.43 5.50 -26.23
N PRO A 2 1.30 5.21 -25.57
CA PRO A 2 1.25 5.29 -24.11
C PRO A 2 2.28 4.33 -23.50
N PRO A 3 2.86 4.66 -22.33
CA PRO A 3 3.91 3.86 -21.73
C PRO A 3 3.39 2.48 -21.33
N ARG A 4 4.26 1.47 -21.38
CA ARG A 4 3.98 0.14 -20.86
C ARG A 4 4.38 0.07 -19.39
N ILE A 5 3.37 -0.06 -18.51
CA ILE A 5 3.52 0.01 -17.06
C ILE A 5 3.62 -1.40 -16.49
N GLY A 6 4.74 -1.71 -15.84
CA GLY A 6 4.92 -2.93 -15.04
C GLY A 6 4.38 -2.70 -13.63
N VAL A 7 3.47 -3.55 -13.17
CA VAL A 7 2.90 -3.50 -11.80
C VAL A 7 3.34 -4.74 -11.05
N PHE A 8 4.10 -4.56 -9.99
CA PHE A 8 4.58 -5.64 -9.13
C PHE A 8 3.87 -5.66 -7.78
N ASP A 9 3.39 -6.83 -7.40
CA ASP A 9 2.90 -7.12 -6.05
C ASP A 9 3.41 -8.48 -5.55
N SER A 10 3.43 -8.66 -4.24
CA SER A 10 3.79 -9.93 -3.61
C SER A 10 2.75 -11.04 -3.80
N GLY A 11 1.58 -10.74 -4.36
CA GLY A 11 0.50 -11.71 -4.53
C GLY A 11 -0.65 -11.18 -5.38
N PHE A 12 -1.86 -11.22 -4.83
CA PHE A 12 -3.09 -10.81 -5.51
C PHE A 12 -3.56 -9.39 -5.14
N GLY A 13 -3.15 -8.88 -3.97
CA GLY A 13 -3.62 -7.59 -3.45
C GLY A 13 -3.34 -6.42 -4.39
N GLY A 14 -2.22 -6.45 -5.12
CA GLY A 14 -1.84 -5.43 -6.09
C GLY A 14 -2.80 -5.26 -7.27
N LEU A 15 -3.74 -6.19 -7.48
CA LEU A 15 -4.83 -6.01 -8.44
C LEU A 15 -5.72 -4.80 -8.09
N THR A 16 -5.76 -4.39 -6.83
CA THR A 16 -6.43 -3.14 -6.41
C THR A 16 -5.75 -1.91 -7.04
N VAL A 17 -4.41 -1.90 -7.06
CA VAL A 17 -3.61 -0.84 -7.69
C VAL A 17 -3.77 -0.88 -9.21
N LEU A 18 -3.67 -2.07 -9.82
CA LEU A 18 -3.88 -2.22 -11.26
C LEU A 18 -5.26 -1.74 -11.68
N LYS A 19 -6.32 -2.08 -10.91
CA LYS A 19 -7.68 -1.59 -11.18
C LYS A 19 -7.75 -0.07 -11.16
N ALA A 20 -7.17 0.58 -10.15
CA ALA A 20 -7.16 2.04 -10.05
C ALA A 20 -6.38 2.69 -11.22
N LEU A 21 -5.27 2.08 -11.65
CA LEU A 21 -4.51 2.53 -12.83
C LEU A 21 -5.34 2.41 -14.12
N LEU A 22 -6.04 1.30 -14.32
CA LEU A 22 -6.91 1.09 -15.48
C LEU A 22 -8.05 2.13 -15.56
N GLU A 23 -8.55 2.60 -14.43
CA GLU A 23 -9.60 3.62 -14.36
C GLU A 23 -9.10 5.01 -14.81
N VAL A 24 -7.85 5.37 -14.48
CA VAL A 24 -7.29 6.70 -14.81
C VAL A 24 -6.48 6.72 -16.11
N LEU A 25 -5.89 5.60 -16.51
CA LEU A 25 -5.07 5.43 -17.71
C LEU A 25 -5.52 4.21 -18.55
N PRO A 26 -6.77 4.21 -19.06
CA PRO A 26 -7.34 3.02 -19.71
C PRO A 26 -6.65 2.63 -21.03
N ASN A 27 -5.86 3.53 -21.62
CA ASN A 27 -5.18 3.29 -22.89
C ASN A 27 -3.70 2.91 -22.73
N ALA A 28 -3.15 2.84 -21.49
CA ALA A 28 -1.80 2.38 -21.25
C ALA A 28 -1.70 0.85 -21.39
N GLY A 29 -0.50 0.35 -21.75
CA GLY A 29 -0.21 -1.07 -21.67
C GLY A 29 0.18 -1.48 -20.25
N TYR A 30 -0.27 -2.65 -19.79
CA TYR A 30 0.06 -3.14 -18.44
C TYR A 30 0.66 -4.53 -18.47
N LEU A 31 1.68 -4.73 -17.63
CA LEU A 31 2.24 -6.02 -17.25
C LEU A 31 2.05 -6.17 -15.74
N TYR A 32 1.31 -7.17 -15.29
CA TYR A 32 1.15 -7.46 -13.87
C TYR A 32 1.97 -8.67 -13.47
N PHE A 33 2.77 -8.53 -12.42
CA PHE A 33 3.50 -9.63 -11.80
C PHE A 33 3.10 -9.75 -10.34
N GLY A 34 2.36 -10.81 -10.00
CA GLY A 34 2.04 -11.21 -8.63
C GLY A 34 2.87 -12.41 -8.21
N ASP A 35 3.72 -12.27 -7.20
CA ASP A 35 4.60 -13.34 -6.71
C ASP A 35 3.87 -14.34 -5.81
N THR A 36 2.86 -14.98 -6.36
CA THR A 36 1.97 -15.90 -5.63
C THR A 36 2.65 -17.16 -5.11
N ALA A 37 3.81 -17.51 -5.69
CA ALA A 37 4.58 -18.67 -5.24
C ALA A 37 5.36 -18.41 -3.94
N ARG A 38 5.63 -17.13 -3.61
CA ARG A 38 6.49 -16.74 -2.48
C ARG A 38 5.79 -15.84 -1.45
N LEU A 39 4.47 -15.66 -1.57
CA LEU A 39 3.67 -14.92 -0.57
C LEU A 39 3.66 -15.64 0.80
N PRO A 40 3.30 -14.96 1.91
CA PRO A 40 3.17 -13.51 2.02
C PRO A 40 4.53 -12.85 2.26
N TYR A 41 4.71 -11.59 1.79
CA TYR A 41 5.94 -10.82 2.06
C TYR A 41 5.95 -10.18 3.45
N GLY A 42 4.79 -9.92 4.02
CA GLY A 42 4.62 -9.21 5.28
C GLY A 42 5.26 -9.84 6.52
N SER A 43 5.70 -11.11 6.43
CA SER A 43 6.38 -11.86 7.50
C SER A 43 7.82 -12.26 7.14
N LYS A 44 8.35 -11.81 5.99
CA LYS A 44 9.70 -12.14 5.54
C LYS A 44 10.73 -11.09 5.98
N SER A 45 12.02 -11.50 5.99
CA SER A 45 13.13 -10.57 6.24
C SER A 45 13.28 -9.57 5.08
N ALA A 46 13.82 -8.38 5.39
CA ALA A 46 14.10 -7.35 4.39
C ALA A 46 14.98 -7.85 3.25
N GLU A 47 16.02 -8.65 3.56
CA GLU A 47 16.92 -9.26 2.57
C GLU A 47 16.16 -10.18 1.60
N THR A 48 15.26 -11.03 2.13
CA THR A 48 14.45 -11.94 1.32
C THR A 48 13.50 -11.17 0.43
N VAL A 49 12.82 -10.14 0.96
CA VAL A 49 11.92 -9.27 0.20
C VAL A 49 12.67 -8.55 -0.90
N ALA A 50 13.83 -7.96 -0.60
CA ALA A 50 14.65 -7.24 -1.57
C ALA A 50 15.07 -8.14 -2.74
N ARG A 51 15.56 -9.35 -2.43
CA ARG A 51 15.94 -10.32 -3.47
C ARG A 51 14.78 -10.63 -4.40
N TYR A 52 13.61 -10.98 -3.86
CA TYR A 52 12.45 -11.36 -4.66
C TYR A 52 11.89 -10.18 -5.47
N ALA A 53 11.83 -9.01 -4.86
CA ALA A 53 11.33 -7.81 -5.51
C ALA A 53 12.25 -7.34 -6.65
N CYS A 54 13.58 -7.42 -6.48
CA CYS A 54 14.53 -7.12 -7.54
C CYS A 54 14.46 -8.13 -8.70
N GLU A 55 14.25 -9.43 -8.41
CA GLU A 55 14.03 -10.44 -9.46
C GLU A 55 12.78 -10.12 -10.28
N ALA A 56 11.67 -9.79 -9.61
CA ALA A 56 10.41 -9.43 -10.27
C ALA A 56 10.53 -8.14 -11.10
N ALA A 57 11.23 -7.12 -10.58
CA ALA A 57 11.45 -5.86 -11.27
C ALA A 57 12.26 -6.04 -12.55
N ARG A 58 13.36 -6.79 -12.51
CA ARG A 58 14.16 -7.13 -13.69
C ARG A 58 13.36 -7.92 -14.73
N PHE A 59 12.53 -8.86 -14.28
CA PHE A 59 11.64 -9.60 -15.17
C PHE A 59 10.67 -8.67 -15.90
N LEU A 60 9.99 -7.77 -15.18
CA LEU A 60 9.07 -6.81 -15.78
C LEU A 60 9.77 -5.87 -16.78
N GLU A 61 10.97 -5.39 -16.45
CA GLU A 61 11.78 -4.58 -17.36
C GLU A 61 12.15 -5.36 -18.62
N ALA A 62 12.59 -6.63 -18.48
CA ALA A 62 12.93 -7.50 -19.60
C ALA A 62 11.72 -7.81 -20.50
N GLU A 63 10.50 -7.86 -19.93
CA GLU A 63 9.25 -7.99 -20.68
C GLU A 63 8.79 -6.66 -21.31
N GLY A 64 9.58 -5.59 -21.18
CA GLY A 64 9.36 -4.31 -21.85
C GLY A 64 8.53 -3.31 -21.07
N ALA A 65 8.51 -3.38 -19.74
CA ALA A 65 7.98 -2.29 -18.92
C ALA A 65 8.88 -1.06 -19.04
N GLU A 66 8.28 0.11 -19.22
CA GLU A 66 8.95 1.41 -19.35
C GLU A 66 8.84 2.24 -18.06
N LEU A 67 7.93 1.83 -17.17
CA LEU A 67 7.71 2.36 -15.84
C LEU A 67 7.34 1.20 -14.92
N LEU A 68 7.92 1.15 -13.73
CA LEU A 68 7.56 0.15 -12.71
C LEU A 68 6.77 0.77 -11.57
N VAL A 69 5.65 0.18 -11.23
CA VAL A 69 4.83 0.48 -10.06
C VAL A 69 4.97 -0.67 -9.06
N ILE A 70 5.58 -0.39 -7.91
CA ILE A 70 5.69 -1.34 -6.80
C ILE A 70 4.43 -1.20 -5.95
N ALA A 71 3.42 -1.99 -6.28
CA ALA A 71 2.12 -1.98 -5.61
C ALA A 71 2.20 -2.49 -4.18
N CYS A 72 3.07 -3.47 -3.91
CA CYS A 72 3.27 -4.05 -2.58
C CYS A 72 3.85 -3.04 -1.59
N ASN A 73 3.09 -2.73 -0.54
CA ASN A 73 3.55 -1.82 0.54
C ASN A 73 4.79 -2.38 1.26
N THR A 74 4.82 -3.69 1.53
CA THR A 74 5.98 -4.34 2.16
C THR A 74 7.23 -4.26 1.29
N ALA A 75 7.11 -4.52 -0.01
CA ALA A 75 8.25 -4.40 -0.92
C ALA A 75 8.73 -2.95 -1.06
N THR A 76 7.81 -1.99 -1.16
CA THR A 76 8.15 -0.55 -1.15
C THR A 76 8.87 -0.17 0.14
N ALA A 77 8.34 -0.61 1.30
CA ALA A 77 8.89 -0.25 2.61
C ALA A 77 10.32 -0.79 2.86
N LEU A 78 10.61 -1.99 2.34
CA LEU A 78 11.84 -2.72 2.66
C LEU A 78 12.88 -2.75 1.55
N ALA A 79 12.49 -2.48 0.30
CA ALA A 79 13.35 -2.79 -0.84
C ALA A 79 13.31 -1.76 -1.99
N LEU A 80 12.62 -0.62 -1.85
CA LEU A 80 12.44 0.33 -2.97
C LEU A 80 13.79 0.78 -3.55
N GLU A 81 14.74 1.18 -2.71
CA GLU A 81 16.07 1.62 -3.13
C GLU A 81 16.83 0.53 -3.89
N GLN A 82 16.77 -0.73 -3.40
CA GLN A 82 17.41 -1.87 -4.07
C GLN A 82 16.74 -2.17 -5.41
N ILE A 83 15.42 -2.01 -5.52
CA ILE A 83 14.69 -2.17 -6.78
C ILE A 83 15.11 -1.10 -7.78
N GLU A 84 15.18 0.18 -7.35
CA GLU A 84 15.63 1.30 -8.20
C GLU A 84 17.05 1.08 -8.75
N HIS A 85 17.97 0.53 -7.92
CA HIS A 85 19.31 0.19 -8.38
C HIS A 85 19.37 -1.07 -9.27
N ALA A 86 18.35 -1.91 -9.26
CA ALA A 86 18.33 -3.17 -9.99
C ALA A 86 17.85 -3.06 -11.44
N VAL A 87 17.21 -1.95 -11.81
CA VAL A 87 16.61 -1.70 -13.12
C VAL A 87 17.01 -0.33 -13.65
N SER A 88 16.82 -0.10 -14.95
CA SER A 88 17.13 1.18 -15.61
C SER A 88 15.90 2.08 -15.78
N VAL A 89 14.71 1.50 -15.72
CA VAL A 89 13.46 2.22 -15.87
C VAL A 89 13.06 2.91 -14.55
N LYS A 90 12.22 3.93 -14.67
CA LYS A 90 11.69 4.64 -13.48
C LYS A 90 10.85 3.70 -12.62
N VAL A 91 11.06 3.78 -11.31
CA VAL A 91 10.33 3.00 -10.30
C VAL A 91 9.53 3.93 -9.41
N LEU A 92 8.29 3.55 -9.11
CA LEU A 92 7.41 4.23 -8.16
C LEU A 92 6.96 3.26 -7.09
N GLY A 93 7.19 3.60 -5.83
CA GLY A 93 6.65 2.87 -4.68
C GLY A 93 5.39 3.54 -4.12
N VAL A 94 4.48 2.77 -3.55
CA VAL A 94 3.15 3.25 -3.09
C VAL A 94 3.18 4.11 -1.82
N ILE A 95 4.29 4.14 -1.07
CA ILE A 95 4.35 4.83 0.24
C ILE A 95 4.30 6.34 0.06
N GLU A 96 5.14 6.90 -0.78
CA GLU A 96 5.21 8.37 -0.98
C GLU A 96 3.90 8.95 -1.54
N PRO A 97 3.26 8.38 -2.59
CA PRO A 97 1.95 8.83 -3.03
C PRO A 97 0.88 8.74 -1.94
N GLY A 98 0.90 7.68 -1.11
CA GLY A 98 0.00 7.52 0.03
C GLY A 98 0.20 8.62 1.07
N ALA A 99 1.45 8.93 1.42
CA ALA A 99 1.79 10.00 2.35
C ALA A 99 1.37 11.38 1.81
N GLN A 100 1.66 11.67 0.55
CA GLN A 100 1.25 12.91 -0.10
C GLN A 100 -0.27 13.09 -0.12
N ARG A 101 -1.01 12.01 -0.36
CA ARG A 101 -2.48 12.04 -0.32
C ARG A 101 -2.99 12.33 1.09
N ALA A 102 -2.38 11.74 2.13
CA ALA A 102 -2.72 12.03 3.52
C ALA A 102 -2.49 13.51 3.86
N VAL A 103 -1.40 14.11 3.40
CA VAL A 103 -1.14 15.56 3.58
C VAL A 103 -2.26 16.42 3.02
N THR A 104 -2.69 16.12 1.80
CA THR A 104 -3.72 16.93 1.12
C THR A 104 -5.11 16.77 1.74
N GLN A 105 -5.37 15.68 2.45
CA GLN A 105 -6.69 15.37 3.00
C GLN A 105 -6.81 15.60 4.52
N SER A 106 -5.68 15.59 5.26
CA SER A 106 -5.70 15.80 6.70
C SER A 106 -5.95 17.26 7.06
N ARG A 107 -6.82 17.48 8.04
CA ARG A 107 -7.18 18.79 8.58
C ARG A 107 -6.45 19.09 9.89
N ASN A 108 -6.08 18.06 10.65
CA ASN A 108 -5.48 18.21 11.98
C ASN A 108 -4.08 17.60 12.09
N ARG A 109 -3.54 17.11 10.98
CA ARG A 109 -2.19 16.54 10.83
C ARG A 109 -1.95 15.21 11.57
N LYS A 110 -2.97 14.58 12.15
CA LYS A 110 -2.86 13.27 12.81
C LYS A 110 -3.34 12.17 11.88
N VAL A 111 -2.46 11.19 11.65
CA VAL A 111 -2.69 10.09 10.71
C VAL A 111 -2.49 8.76 11.41
N VAL A 112 -3.48 7.89 11.36
CA VAL A 112 -3.32 6.48 11.72
C VAL A 112 -2.97 5.70 10.47
N VAL A 113 -1.92 4.88 10.54
CA VAL A 113 -1.48 3.98 9.46
C VAL A 113 -1.68 2.54 9.92
N ILE A 114 -2.37 1.75 9.14
CA ILE A 114 -2.45 0.29 9.35
C ILE A 114 -1.71 -0.45 8.22
N GLY A 115 -1.02 -1.53 8.56
CA GLY A 115 -0.22 -2.29 7.59
C GLY A 115 0.13 -3.69 8.08
N THR A 116 0.95 -4.40 7.31
CA THR A 116 1.56 -5.67 7.73
C THR A 116 2.64 -5.42 8.79
N ASP A 117 3.03 -6.47 9.54
CA ASP A 117 4.11 -6.36 10.53
C ASP A 117 5.39 -5.78 9.92
N ALA A 118 5.81 -6.28 8.76
CA ALA A 118 7.04 -5.84 8.12
C ALA A 118 6.95 -4.37 7.63
N THR A 119 5.81 -3.96 7.08
CA THR A 119 5.60 -2.56 6.66
C THR A 119 5.68 -1.62 7.85
N ILE A 120 4.99 -1.93 8.93
CA ILE A 120 4.95 -1.10 10.15
C ILE A 120 6.31 -1.08 10.85
N SER A 121 6.94 -2.24 11.05
CA SER A 121 8.26 -2.33 11.69
C SER A 121 9.37 -1.61 10.91
N SER A 122 9.19 -1.38 9.62
CA SER A 122 10.13 -0.59 8.81
C SER A 122 10.08 0.90 9.11
N HIS A 123 8.98 1.40 9.67
CA HIS A 123 8.70 2.83 9.87
C HIS A 123 8.76 3.69 8.61
N ALA A 124 8.58 3.09 7.43
CA ALA A 124 8.66 3.81 6.16
C ALA A 124 7.55 4.87 6.02
N TYR A 125 6.32 4.53 6.41
CA TYR A 125 5.21 5.49 6.45
C TYR A 125 5.43 6.57 7.50
N GLN A 126 5.94 6.21 8.70
CA GLN A 126 6.27 7.18 9.73
C GLN A 126 7.26 8.23 9.21
N ARG A 127 8.34 7.78 8.56
CA ARG A 127 9.33 8.72 7.98
C ARG A 127 8.71 9.60 6.90
N ALA A 128 7.98 9.02 5.95
CA ALA A 128 7.37 9.77 4.84
C ALA A 128 6.37 10.83 5.32
N LEU A 129 5.50 10.47 6.27
CA LEU A 129 4.48 11.35 6.83
C LEU A 129 5.11 12.44 7.71
N SER A 130 6.07 12.08 8.59
CA SER A 130 6.74 13.04 9.48
C SER A 130 7.57 14.05 8.70
N ALA A 131 8.23 13.66 7.60
CA ALA A 131 8.95 14.55 6.73
C ALA A 131 8.06 15.63 6.10
N GLN A 132 6.77 15.36 5.96
CA GLN A 132 5.75 16.28 5.46
C GLN A 132 4.98 17.01 6.58
N GLY A 133 5.43 16.87 7.82
CA GLY A 133 4.89 17.57 9.00
C GLY A 133 3.59 16.99 9.53
N LEU A 134 3.27 15.75 9.20
CA LEU A 134 2.17 15.00 9.83
C LEU A 134 2.66 14.26 11.07
N GLU A 135 1.73 13.95 11.97
CA GLU A 135 1.94 13.14 13.19
C GLU A 135 1.36 11.74 12.93
N PRO A 136 2.18 10.75 12.53
CA PRO A 136 1.70 9.41 12.25
C PRO A 136 1.69 8.53 13.49
N ARG A 137 0.71 7.62 13.55
CA ARG A 137 0.69 6.46 14.44
C ARG A 137 0.54 5.20 13.60
N GLU A 138 1.49 4.29 13.73
CA GLU A 138 1.50 3.03 12.99
C GLU A 138 0.94 1.88 13.82
N LYS A 139 0.11 1.03 13.20
CA LYS A 139 -0.45 -0.17 13.81
C LYS A 139 -0.36 -1.36 12.86
N ALA A 140 0.32 -2.41 13.26
CA ALA A 140 0.33 -3.68 12.55
C ALA A 140 -1.01 -4.42 12.70
N CYS A 141 -1.56 -4.90 11.59
CA CYS A 141 -2.83 -5.60 11.51
C CYS A 141 -2.69 -6.93 10.74
N PRO A 142 -1.87 -7.89 11.23
CA PRO A 142 -1.49 -9.08 10.48
C PRO A 142 -2.66 -9.99 10.10
N LEU A 143 -3.74 -9.99 10.87
CA LEU A 143 -4.90 -10.88 10.58
C LEU A 143 -5.77 -10.37 9.44
N LEU A 144 -5.67 -9.11 9.02
CA LEU A 144 -6.55 -8.57 7.97
C LEU A 144 -6.24 -9.17 6.59
N VAL A 145 -4.97 -9.45 6.27
CA VAL A 145 -4.60 -10.07 4.98
C VAL A 145 -5.20 -11.47 4.85
N PRO A 146 -5.01 -12.43 5.78
CA PRO A 146 -5.65 -13.74 5.70
C PRO A 146 -7.17 -13.68 5.58
N LEU A 147 -7.83 -12.78 6.32
CA LEU A 147 -9.29 -12.63 6.27
C LEU A 147 -9.77 -12.17 4.88
N VAL A 148 -9.01 -11.27 4.23
CA VAL A 148 -9.31 -10.85 2.86
C VAL A 148 -9.09 -12.00 1.87
N GLU A 149 -7.99 -12.74 1.99
CA GLU A 149 -7.65 -13.87 1.10
C GLU A 149 -8.67 -15.02 1.20
N GLU A 150 -9.25 -15.23 2.39
CA GLU A 150 -10.38 -16.18 2.60
C GLU A 150 -11.73 -15.64 2.08
N GLY A 151 -11.77 -14.42 1.53
CA GLY A 151 -12.99 -13.79 1.03
C GLY A 151 -13.92 -13.23 2.12
N TRP A 152 -13.45 -13.13 3.37
CA TRP A 152 -14.23 -12.63 4.51
C TRP A 152 -14.23 -11.10 4.60
N VAL A 153 -14.35 -10.43 3.46
CA VAL A 153 -14.27 -8.96 3.36
C VAL A 153 -15.42 -8.22 4.03
N ASP A 154 -16.60 -8.84 4.14
CA ASP A 154 -17.77 -8.31 4.85
C ASP A 154 -18.32 -9.35 5.83
N HIS A 155 -17.46 -9.80 6.74
CA HIS A 155 -17.78 -10.86 7.70
C HIS A 155 -17.72 -10.33 9.14
N PRO A 156 -18.62 -10.76 10.06
CA PRO A 156 -18.62 -10.30 11.47
C PRO A 156 -17.29 -10.52 12.20
N VAL A 157 -16.57 -11.62 11.92
CA VAL A 157 -15.24 -11.88 12.50
C VAL A 157 -14.24 -10.81 12.04
N THR A 158 -14.24 -10.47 10.75
CA THR A 158 -13.37 -9.43 10.21
C THR A 158 -13.68 -8.07 10.82
N GLU A 159 -14.96 -7.76 11.03
CA GLU A 159 -15.37 -6.53 11.71
C GLU A 159 -14.86 -6.50 13.17
N GLN A 160 -15.00 -7.59 13.92
CA GLN A 160 -14.48 -7.67 15.29
C GLN A 160 -12.96 -7.52 15.34
N VAL A 161 -12.22 -8.19 14.45
CA VAL A 161 -10.76 -8.05 14.36
C VAL A 161 -10.36 -6.62 14.02
N ALA A 162 -11.04 -6.00 13.04
CA ALA A 162 -10.79 -4.61 12.66
C ALA A 162 -11.04 -3.65 13.82
N ARG A 163 -12.14 -3.82 14.59
CA ARG A 163 -12.42 -3.01 15.78
C ARG A 163 -11.31 -3.09 16.82
N ILE A 164 -10.83 -4.31 17.14
CA ILE A 164 -9.73 -4.48 18.11
C ILE A 164 -8.50 -3.68 17.66
N TYR A 165 -8.09 -3.81 16.40
CA TYR A 165 -6.93 -3.09 15.88
C TYR A 165 -7.12 -1.57 15.86
N LEU A 166 -8.31 -1.11 15.45
CA LEU A 166 -8.59 0.32 15.33
C LEU A 166 -8.80 0.99 16.70
N ASP A 167 -9.42 0.31 17.67
CA ASP A 167 -9.53 0.82 19.04
C ASP A 167 -8.14 1.08 19.64
N GLU A 168 -7.17 0.18 19.43
CA GLU A 168 -5.79 0.40 19.85
C GLU A 168 -5.10 1.51 19.02
N ALA A 169 -5.32 1.55 17.70
CA ALA A 169 -4.71 2.52 16.81
C ALA A 169 -5.18 3.95 17.08
N PHE A 170 -6.45 4.14 17.40
CA PHE A 170 -7.03 5.45 17.71
C PHE A 170 -7.01 5.79 19.22
N ALA A 171 -6.34 5.01 20.07
CA ALA A 171 -6.17 5.33 21.51
C ALA A 171 -5.17 6.49 21.75
N ASP A 172 -4.96 6.86 23.02
CA ASP A 172 -3.81 7.64 23.53
C ASP A 172 -3.40 8.86 22.70
N GLY A 173 -4.32 9.80 22.50
CA GLY A 173 -4.03 11.06 21.78
C GLY A 173 -4.29 11.03 20.28
N PHE A 174 -4.65 9.86 19.71
CA PHE A 174 -5.02 9.70 18.30
C PHE A 174 -6.54 9.56 18.07
N ARG A 175 -7.36 9.71 19.09
CA ARG A 175 -8.84 9.72 18.95
C ARG A 175 -9.35 10.81 18.00
N SER A 176 -8.59 11.88 17.84
CA SER A 176 -8.89 12.98 16.94
C SER A 176 -8.24 12.84 15.56
N ALA A 177 -7.49 11.77 15.29
CA ALA A 177 -6.91 11.56 13.98
C ALA A 177 -8.01 11.53 12.91
N ASP A 178 -7.80 12.25 11.83
CA ASP A 178 -8.81 12.41 10.77
C ASP A 178 -8.49 11.62 9.50
N ILE A 179 -7.35 10.92 9.49
CA ILE A 179 -6.95 10.03 8.38
C ILE A 179 -6.67 8.63 8.93
N LEU A 180 -7.21 7.62 8.24
CA LEU A 180 -6.77 6.23 8.30
C LEU A 180 -6.12 5.87 6.96
N LEU A 181 -4.79 5.68 6.95
CA LEU A 181 -4.03 5.27 5.78
C LEU A 181 -3.91 3.75 5.72
N LEU A 182 -4.32 3.19 4.60
CA LEU A 182 -4.35 1.74 4.34
C LEU A 182 -3.03 1.31 3.69
N GLY A 183 -2.06 0.93 4.51
CA GLY A 183 -0.70 0.56 4.11
C GLY A 183 -0.54 -0.90 3.70
N CYS A 184 -1.53 -1.46 3.01
CA CYS A 184 -1.50 -2.80 2.42
C CYS A 184 -2.44 -2.86 1.22
N THR A 185 -2.04 -3.57 0.15
CA THR A 185 -2.81 -3.73 -1.08
C THR A 185 -4.12 -4.49 -0.91
N HIS A 186 -4.26 -5.28 0.14
CA HIS A 186 -5.49 -5.99 0.48
C HIS A 186 -6.54 -5.10 1.13
N TYR A 187 -6.13 -4.07 1.88
CA TYR A 187 -7.04 -3.29 2.72
C TYR A 187 -8.04 -2.41 1.98
N PRO A 188 -7.82 -1.97 0.72
CA PRO A 188 -8.87 -1.31 -0.06
C PRO A 188 -10.15 -2.15 -0.21
N LEU A 189 -10.05 -3.48 -0.21
CA LEU A 189 -11.20 -4.40 -0.25
C LEU A 189 -12.04 -4.35 1.03
N LEU A 190 -11.45 -3.92 2.15
CA LEU A 190 -12.13 -3.75 3.44
C LEU A 190 -12.74 -2.35 3.62
N LYS A 191 -12.60 -1.41 2.68
CA LYS A 191 -13.12 -0.04 2.82
C LYS A 191 -14.58 0.03 3.28
N PRO A 192 -15.53 -0.76 2.73
CA PRO A 192 -16.93 -0.73 3.19
C PRO A 192 -17.08 -1.10 4.68
N LEU A 193 -16.34 -2.12 5.13
CA LEU A 193 -16.31 -2.56 6.53
C LEU A 193 -15.60 -1.51 7.41
N LEU A 194 -14.42 -1.04 7.00
CA LEU A 194 -13.64 -0.07 7.76
C LEU A 194 -14.41 1.24 7.98
N LYS A 195 -15.19 1.72 6.99
CA LYS A 195 -16.06 2.90 7.13
C LYS A 195 -17.11 2.77 8.23
N ARG A 196 -17.52 1.54 8.60
CA ARG A 196 -18.48 1.30 9.69
C ARG A 196 -17.83 1.27 11.07
N VAL A 197 -16.52 1.05 11.13
CA VAL A 197 -15.80 0.80 12.39
C VAL A 197 -14.81 1.89 12.77
N VAL A 198 -14.40 2.75 11.85
CA VAL A 198 -13.57 3.93 12.16
C VAL A 198 -14.38 4.99 12.92
N PRO A 199 -13.73 5.84 13.72
CA PRO A 199 -14.41 6.99 14.32
C PRO A 199 -15.03 7.92 13.27
N ASP A 200 -16.10 8.62 13.65
CA ASP A 200 -16.77 9.58 12.78
C ASP A 200 -15.80 10.67 12.28
N GLY A 201 -15.91 11.00 11.00
CA GLY A 201 -15.11 12.04 10.37
C GLY A 201 -13.72 11.60 9.92
N VAL A 202 -13.34 10.32 10.09
CA VAL A 202 -12.09 9.77 9.57
C VAL A 202 -12.20 9.50 8.07
N THR A 203 -11.25 10.02 7.31
CA THR A 203 -11.10 9.76 5.87
C THR A 203 -10.18 8.56 5.64
N LEU A 204 -10.59 7.63 4.78
CA LEU A 204 -9.76 6.49 4.38
C LEU A 204 -8.90 6.88 3.18
N VAL A 205 -7.58 6.78 3.32
CA VAL A 205 -6.60 6.96 2.24
C VAL A 205 -6.00 5.61 1.92
N ASP A 206 -6.04 5.17 0.68
CA ASP A 206 -5.40 3.93 0.25
C ASP A 206 -4.30 4.14 -0.77
N SER A 207 -3.40 3.17 -0.85
CA SER A 207 -2.25 3.18 -1.74
C SER A 207 -2.63 3.02 -3.22
N ALA A 208 -3.78 2.40 -3.53
CA ALA A 208 -4.19 2.13 -4.90
C ALA A 208 -4.59 3.43 -5.62
N GLU A 209 -5.55 4.17 -5.05
CA GLU A 209 -5.99 5.46 -5.61
C GLU A 209 -4.85 6.48 -5.62
N SER A 210 -4.04 6.52 -4.54
CA SER A 210 -2.92 7.45 -4.43
C SER A 210 -1.86 7.20 -5.49
N MET A 211 -1.52 5.93 -5.74
CA MET A 211 -0.56 5.54 -6.78
C MET A 211 -1.09 5.83 -8.18
N ALA A 212 -2.36 5.55 -8.45
CA ALA A 212 -2.96 5.79 -9.77
C ALA A 212 -2.88 7.29 -10.15
N LEU A 213 -3.18 8.18 -9.20
CA LEU A 213 -3.02 9.63 -9.40
C LEU A 213 -1.56 10.04 -9.63
N ALA A 214 -0.62 9.49 -8.85
CA ALA A 214 0.80 9.79 -9.01
C ALA A 214 1.36 9.33 -10.38
N VAL A 215 0.88 8.22 -10.91
CA VAL A 215 1.26 7.76 -12.26
C VAL A 215 0.64 8.66 -13.33
N LEU A 216 -0.63 9.08 -13.16
CA LEU A 216 -1.30 9.99 -14.08
C LEU A 216 -0.55 11.33 -14.20
N ASP A 217 -0.05 11.86 -13.10
CA ASP A 217 0.71 13.14 -13.07
C ASP A 217 2.07 13.03 -13.79
N LEU A 218 2.56 11.83 -14.07
CA LEU A 218 3.85 11.57 -14.75
C LEU A 218 3.71 11.29 -16.25
N THR A 219 2.51 11.04 -16.72
CA THR A 219 2.22 10.64 -18.10
C THR A 219 1.47 11.70 -18.87
#